data_4b5f71c01b7427371ac1d0b978aefa22
#
_entry.id   4b5f71c01b7427371ac1d0b978aefa22
#
_cell.length_a   1.000
_cell.length_b   1.000
_cell.length_c   1.000
_cell.angle_alpha   90.00
_cell.angle_beta   90.00
_cell.angle_gamma   90.00
#
_symmetry.space_group_name_H-M   'P 1'
#
loop_
_entity.id
_entity.type
_entity.pdbx_description
1 polymer ?
#
loop_
_entity_poly.entity_id
_entity_poly.type
_entity_poly.pdbx_seq_one_letter_code
_entity_poly.pdbx_strand_id
1 'polypeptide(L)'
;LKKDHKRQTCDKIVVLIDAEVEQQLVTERLINERISTWYVGGLIGISQSELSLEDVEHKIESMPAVLNAEVSFDLRGTLLIAVEQRKPLVRIIPIYGESYYLASGMIKIPVTGTDVARVPIANGRLTNAMIKKVYTLSTYVHENSFMKALTEQIFVDNTGDLVIIPKVKNQRIVIGDITELEEKFSKLIDFYSEGLNHIGWDKYKIINLKYKDQIVCR
;
A
#
# COMPACT_ATOMS: atom_id res chain seq x y z
N LEU A 1 -32.32 -34.46 32.46
CA LEU A 1 -32.48 -33.86 31.13
C LEU A 1 -31.10 -33.36 30.66
N LYS A 2 -30.33 -34.18 29.96
CA LYS A 2 -29.13 -33.75 29.23
C LYS A 2 -29.63 -32.87 28.09
N LYS A 3 -29.36 -31.58 28.15
CA LYS A 3 -29.44 -30.72 26.97
C LYS A 3 -28.39 -31.21 25.98
N ASP A 4 -28.83 -31.82 24.88
CA ASP A 4 -28.02 -31.99 23.69
C ASP A 4 -27.61 -30.60 23.24
N HIS A 5 -26.38 -30.21 23.56
CA HIS A 5 -25.73 -29.11 22.85
C HIS A 5 -25.55 -29.62 21.42
N LYS A 6 -26.49 -29.25 20.54
CA LYS A 6 -26.33 -29.38 19.10
C LYS A 6 -24.94 -28.86 18.77
N ARG A 7 -24.03 -29.75 18.34
CA ARG A 7 -22.71 -29.33 17.86
C ARG A 7 -22.96 -28.33 16.75
N GLN A 8 -22.68 -27.07 17.00
CA GLN A 8 -22.84 -26.01 16.03
C GLN A 8 -21.73 -26.17 15.01
N THR A 9 -22.09 -26.38 13.74
CA THR A 9 -21.16 -26.54 12.61
C THR A 9 -21.02 -25.24 11.85
N CYS A 10 -19.94 -25.09 11.10
CA CYS A 10 -19.77 -24.01 10.14
C CYS A 10 -20.67 -24.28 8.92
N ASP A 11 -21.80 -23.60 8.83
CA ASP A 11 -22.76 -23.79 7.74
C ASP A 11 -22.48 -22.83 6.58
N LYS A 12 -21.85 -21.68 6.84
CA LYS A 12 -21.55 -20.63 5.87
C LYS A 12 -20.33 -19.83 6.28
N ILE A 13 -19.58 -19.37 5.29
CA ILE A 13 -18.48 -18.40 5.47
C ILE A 13 -18.92 -17.07 4.86
N VAL A 14 -18.72 -15.97 5.60
CA VAL A 14 -18.94 -14.60 5.14
C VAL A 14 -17.65 -13.83 5.37
N VAL A 15 -17.09 -13.27 4.30
CA VAL A 15 -15.89 -12.42 4.36
C VAL A 15 -16.31 -10.98 4.20
N LEU A 16 -15.96 -10.16 5.19
CA LEU A 16 -16.13 -8.70 5.17
C LEU A 16 -14.74 -8.08 5.02
N ILE A 17 -14.57 -7.27 3.99
CA ILE A 17 -13.33 -6.54 3.75
C ILE A 17 -13.62 -5.07 3.94
N ASP A 18 -12.70 -4.35 4.61
CA ASP A 18 -12.84 -2.93 4.86
C ASP A 18 -13.10 -2.16 3.57
N ALA A 19 -14.24 -1.45 3.53
CA ALA A 19 -14.73 -0.73 2.36
C ALA A 19 -14.05 0.64 2.14
N GLU A 20 -13.29 1.15 3.13
CA GLU A 20 -12.66 2.47 3.06
C GLU A 20 -11.41 2.52 2.15
N VAL A 21 -11.14 1.45 1.41
CA VAL A 21 -9.93 1.36 0.60
C VAL A 21 -10.26 1.59 -0.87
N GLU A 22 -9.64 2.60 -1.46
CA GLU A 22 -9.82 2.93 -2.90
C GLU A 22 -9.56 1.72 -3.82
N GLN A 23 -8.85 0.69 -3.35
CA GLN A 23 -8.52 -0.49 -4.13
C GLN A 23 -8.36 -1.74 -3.26
N GLN A 24 -9.04 -2.80 -3.67
CA GLN A 24 -9.00 -4.09 -3.00
C GLN A 24 -7.77 -4.90 -3.43
N LEU A 25 -6.79 -5.04 -2.53
CA LEU A 25 -5.67 -5.97 -2.68
C LEU A 25 -6.04 -7.38 -2.17
N VAL A 26 -7.07 -7.45 -1.34
CA VAL A 26 -7.65 -8.68 -0.80
C VAL A 26 -9.09 -8.77 -1.30
N THR A 27 -9.51 -9.94 -1.77
CA THR A 27 -10.88 -10.20 -2.21
C THR A 27 -11.45 -11.40 -1.46
N GLU A 28 -12.78 -11.47 -1.32
CA GLU A 28 -13.45 -12.64 -0.77
C GLU A 28 -13.01 -13.93 -1.47
N ARG A 29 -12.90 -13.89 -2.78
CA ARG A 29 -12.42 -15.04 -3.59
C ARG A 29 -11.02 -15.47 -3.16
N LEU A 30 -10.08 -14.53 -2.97
CA LEU A 30 -8.72 -14.84 -2.55
C LEU A 30 -8.68 -15.47 -1.16
N ILE A 31 -9.47 -14.96 -0.21
CA ILE A 31 -9.57 -15.52 1.13
C ILE A 31 -10.11 -16.96 1.08
N ASN A 32 -11.19 -17.18 0.33
CA ASN A 32 -11.80 -18.52 0.19
C ASN A 32 -10.85 -19.51 -0.50
N GLU A 33 -10.09 -19.11 -1.52
CA GLU A 33 -9.06 -19.92 -2.17
C GLU A 33 -7.94 -20.29 -1.18
N ARG A 34 -7.51 -19.37 -0.34
CA ARG A 34 -6.50 -19.62 0.69
C ARG A 34 -7.01 -20.56 1.77
N ILE A 35 -8.22 -20.36 2.28
CA ILE A 35 -8.85 -21.25 3.24
C ILE A 35 -8.92 -22.69 2.68
N SER A 36 -9.34 -22.85 1.43
CA SER A 36 -9.40 -24.17 0.78
C SER A 36 -8.02 -24.81 0.61
N THR A 37 -6.97 -24.03 0.50
CA THR A 37 -5.58 -24.52 0.44
C THR A 37 -5.06 -24.95 1.82
N TRP A 38 -5.39 -24.19 2.87
CA TRP A 38 -4.90 -24.44 4.23
C TRP A 38 -5.69 -25.54 4.95
N TYR A 39 -6.98 -25.69 4.63
CA TYR A 39 -7.88 -26.66 5.23
C TYR A 39 -8.41 -27.58 4.15
N VAL A 40 -7.87 -28.80 4.10
CA VAL A 40 -8.32 -29.82 3.14
C VAL A 40 -9.80 -30.14 3.36
N GLY A 41 -10.63 -29.89 2.34
CA GLY A 41 -12.08 -30.01 2.45
C GLY A 41 -12.79 -28.71 2.85
N GLY A 42 -12.05 -27.62 3.12
CA GLY A 42 -12.61 -26.33 3.54
C GLY A 42 -13.02 -26.30 5.02
N LEU A 43 -13.72 -25.25 5.42
CA LEU A 43 -14.20 -25.08 6.80
C LEU A 43 -15.69 -25.39 6.96
N ILE A 44 -16.44 -25.56 5.87
CA ILE A 44 -17.87 -25.89 5.91
C ILE A 44 -18.07 -27.29 6.51
N GLY A 45 -18.97 -27.41 7.46
CA GLY A 45 -19.29 -28.66 8.15
C GLY A 45 -18.40 -29.00 9.34
N ILE A 46 -17.31 -28.24 9.58
CA ILE A 46 -16.45 -28.41 10.76
C ILE A 46 -17.21 -27.93 12.01
N SER A 47 -17.10 -28.72 13.11
CA SER A 47 -17.68 -28.32 14.40
C SER A 47 -16.94 -27.05 14.94
N GLN A 48 -17.71 -26.11 15.48
CA GLN A 48 -17.15 -24.94 16.14
C GLN A 48 -16.15 -25.31 17.25
N SER A 49 -16.35 -26.39 17.94
CA SER A 49 -15.44 -26.86 18.99
C SER A 49 -14.13 -27.48 18.48
N GLU A 50 -14.04 -27.77 17.19
CA GLU A 50 -12.87 -28.37 16.53
C GLU A 50 -12.06 -27.33 15.76
N LEU A 51 -12.66 -26.15 15.45
CA LEU A 51 -12.02 -25.08 14.72
C LEU A 51 -11.36 -24.07 15.68
N SER A 52 -10.05 -23.91 15.58
CA SER A 52 -9.36 -22.79 16.23
C SER A 52 -9.53 -21.53 15.40
N LEU A 53 -10.32 -20.57 15.92
CA LEU A 53 -10.52 -19.28 15.27
C LEU A 53 -9.21 -18.50 15.18
N GLU A 54 -8.40 -18.53 16.24
CA GLU A 54 -7.08 -17.92 16.30
C GLU A 54 -6.12 -18.46 15.21
N ASP A 55 -6.18 -19.80 14.92
CA ASP A 55 -5.37 -20.37 13.83
C ASP A 55 -5.84 -19.85 12.46
N VAL A 56 -7.14 -19.67 12.25
CA VAL A 56 -7.69 -19.07 11.02
C VAL A 56 -7.26 -17.63 10.88
N GLU A 57 -7.36 -16.82 11.94
CA GLU A 57 -6.91 -15.42 11.99
C GLU A 57 -5.43 -15.32 11.61
N HIS A 58 -4.56 -16.06 12.31
CA HIS A 58 -3.12 -16.02 12.04
C HIS A 58 -2.75 -16.44 10.62
N LYS A 59 -3.44 -17.43 10.05
CA LYS A 59 -3.22 -17.83 8.66
C LYS A 59 -3.62 -16.73 7.68
N ILE A 60 -4.74 -16.06 7.91
CA ILE A 60 -5.19 -14.94 7.07
C ILE A 60 -4.22 -13.75 7.22
N GLU A 61 -3.80 -13.43 8.45
CA GLU A 61 -2.82 -12.37 8.73
C GLU A 61 -1.42 -12.66 8.15
N SER A 62 -1.09 -13.93 7.91
CA SER A 62 0.14 -14.31 7.21
C SER A 62 0.19 -13.85 5.74
N MET A 63 -0.96 -13.47 5.17
CA MET A 63 -1.03 -12.90 3.83
C MET A 63 -0.47 -11.47 3.82
N PRO A 64 0.52 -11.14 2.97
CA PRO A 64 1.19 -9.83 3.00
C PRO A 64 0.26 -8.63 2.84
N ALA A 65 -0.88 -8.79 2.17
CA ALA A 65 -1.85 -7.73 1.95
C ALA A 65 -2.83 -7.53 3.13
N VAL A 66 -2.84 -8.42 4.12
CA VAL A 66 -3.71 -8.35 5.30
C VAL A 66 -2.98 -7.63 6.43
N LEU A 67 -3.63 -6.64 7.04
CA LEU A 67 -3.15 -5.95 8.22
C LEU A 67 -3.61 -6.63 9.49
N ASN A 68 -4.92 -6.97 9.54
CA ASN A 68 -5.57 -7.62 10.67
C ASN A 68 -6.71 -8.50 10.16
N ALA A 69 -7.02 -9.57 10.89
CA ALA A 69 -8.17 -10.41 10.63
C ALA A 69 -8.85 -10.79 11.95
N GLU A 70 -10.17 -10.68 11.99
CA GLU A 70 -10.99 -11.12 13.11
C GLU A 70 -11.94 -12.18 12.62
N VAL A 71 -11.97 -13.34 13.31
CA VAL A 71 -12.81 -14.48 12.97
C VAL A 71 -13.74 -14.79 14.10
N SER A 72 -15.03 -14.92 13.82
CA SER A 72 -16.04 -15.23 14.81
C SER A 72 -17.17 -16.10 14.24
N PHE A 73 -17.88 -16.80 15.12
CA PHE A 73 -19.12 -17.47 14.76
C PHE A 73 -20.34 -16.68 15.20
N ASP A 74 -21.33 -16.57 14.33
CA ASP A 74 -22.65 -16.13 14.75
C ASP A 74 -23.47 -17.31 15.36
N LEU A 75 -24.63 -16.96 15.94
CA LEU A 75 -25.53 -17.95 16.57
C LEU A 75 -26.19 -18.92 15.56
N ARG A 76 -26.00 -18.70 14.25
CA ARG A 76 -26.60 -19.49 13.18
C ARG A 76 -25.58 -20.41 12.50
N GLY A 77 -24.34 -20.47 13.01
CA GLY A 77 -23.28 -21.27 12.40
C GLY A 77 -22.56 -20.59 11.24
N THR A 78 -22.73 -19.27 11.07
CA THR A 78 -21.96 -18.51 10.07
C THR A 78 -20.59 -18.16 10.63
N LEU A 79 -19.52 -18.57 9.95
CA LEU A 79 -18.17 -18.10 10.20
C LEU A 79 -18.01 -16.74 9.54
N LEU A 80 -17.88 -15.70 10.36
CA LEU A 80 -17.64 -14.33 9.93
C LEU A 80 -16.13 -14.06 9.97
N ILE A 81 -15.57 -13.61 8.86
CA ILE A 81 -14.16 -13.26 8.70
C ILE A 81 -14.11 -11.78 8.32
N ALA A 82 -13.75 -10.92 9.26
CA ALA A 82 -13.52 -9.50 9.01
C ALA A 82 -12.04 -9.27 8.72
N VAL A 83 -11.72 -8.65 7.58
CA VAL A 83 -10.36 -8.44 7.12
C VAL A 83 -10.10 -6.96 6.91
N GLU A 84 -9.09 -6.45 7.60
CA GLU A 84 -8.49 -5.16 7.33
C GLU A 84 -7.28 -5.33 6.42
N GLN A 85 -7.25 -4.66 5.28
CA GLN A 85 -6.13 -4.77 4.35
C GLN A 85 -5.09 -3.66 4.57
N ARG A 86 -3.83 -3.96 4.24
CA ARG A 86 -2.74 -2.99 4.24
C ARG A 86 -2.94 -1.97 3.11
N LYS A 87 -2.62 -0.71 3.40
CA LYS A 87 -2.62 0.36 2.40
C LYS A 87 -1.22 0.45 1.76
N PRO A 88 -1.09 0.21 0.45
CA PRO A 88 0.19 0.35 -0.22
C PRO A 88 0.58 1.83 -0.32
N LEU A 89 1.88 2.13 -0.20
CA LEU A 89 2.43 3.48 -0.29
C LEU A 89 3.04 3.77 -1.67
N VAL A 90 3.65 2.75 -2.27
CA VAL A 90 4.37 2.87 -3.55
C VAL A 90 4.45 1.51 -4.24
N ARG A 91 4.42 1.50 -5.56
CA ARG A 91 4.70 0.33 -6.38
C ARG A 91 6.15 0.35 -6.85
N ILE A 92 6.93 -0.64 -6.46
CA ILE A 92 8.30 -0.81 -6.90
C ILE A 92 8.31 -1.58 -8.22
N ILE A 93 8.95 -1.01 -9.23
CA ILE A 93 9.20 -1.67 -10.53
C ILE A 93 10.71 -1.79 -10.69
N PRO A 94 11.32 -2.92 -10.30
CA PRO A 94 12.73 -3.15 -10.46
C PRO A 94 13.08 -3.39 -11.94
N ILE A 95 14.35 -3.21 -12.30
CA ILE A 95 14.85 -3.51 -13.67
C ILE A 95 14.71 -5.02 -13.98
N TYR A 96 14.92 -5.85 -12.95
CA TYR A 96 14.78 -7.31 -13.03
C TYR A 96 13.84 -7.81 -11.95
N GLY A 97 13.01 -8.80 -12.28
CA GLY A 97 12.05 -9.40 -11.37
C GLY A 97 10.67 -8.77 -11.43
N GLU A 98 9.78 -9.27 -10.59
CA GLU A 98 8.38 -8.85 -10.56
C GLU A 98 8.20 -7.56 -9.75
N SER A 99 7.22 -6.75 -10.18
CA SER A 99 6.83 -5.57 -9.42
C SER A 99 6.05 -5.96 -8.17
N TYR A 100 6.18 -5.14 -7.13
CA TYR A 100 5.48 -5.33 -5.86
C TYR A 100 5.15 -3.98 -5.23
N TYR A 101 4.17 -3.98 -4.32
CA TYR A 101 3.91 -2.82 -3.49
C TYR A 101 4.75 -2.85 -2.21
N LEU A 102 5.09 -1.67 -1.71
CA LEU A 102 5.53 -1.48 -0.33
C LEU A 102 4.41 -0.82 0.46
N ALA A 103 4.05 -1.44 1.58
CA ALA A 103 3.15 -0.91 2.59
C ALA A 103 3.92 -0.51 3.85
N SER A 104 3.22 0.02 4.86
CA SER A 104 3.80 0.36 6.16
C SER A 104 4.60 -0.80 6.74
N GLY A 105 5.72 -0.47 7.41
CA GLY A 105 6.67 -1.46 7.92
C GLY A 105 7.55 -2.08 6.83
N MET A 106 7.60 -1.51 5.62
CA MET A 106 8.33 -2.05 4.46
C MET A 106 7.84 -3.44 4.02
N ILE A 107 6.59 -3.79 4.33
CA ILE A 107 5.99 -5.06 3.91
C ILE A 107 5.83 -5.07 2.39
N LYS A 108 6.36 -6.11 1.77
CA LYS A 108 6.22 -6.33 0.32
C LYS A 108 4.92 -7.08 0.04
N ILE A 109 4.06 -6.48 -0.78
CA ILE A 109 2.83 -7.09 -1.24
C ILE A 109 2.98 -7.41 -2.73
N PRO A 110 2.92 -8.68 -3.15
CA PRO A 110 2.97 -9.05 -4.55
C PRO A 110 1.84 -8.37 -5.35
N VAL A 111 2.12 -7.98 -6.59
CA VAL A 111 1.08 -7.51 -7.50
C VAL A 111 0.37 -8.75 -8.05
N THR A 112 -0.83 -9.01 -7.56
CA THR A 112 -1.67 -10.13 -8.00
C THR A 112 -2.93 -9.60 -8.67
N GLY A 113 -3.29 -10.17 -9.82
CA GLY A 113 -4.51 -9.81 -10.54
C GLY A 113 -4.37 -8.57 -11.43
N THR A 114 -5.52 -8.11 -11.92
CA THR A 114 -5.64 -6.97 -12.86
C THR A 114 -5.84 -5.63 -12.15
N ASP A 115 -6.25 -5.64 -10.89
CA ASP A 115 -6.53 -4.44 -10.13
C ASP A 115 -5.24 -3.88 -9.56
N VAL A 116 -4.85 -2.72 -10.06
CA VAL A 116 -3.60 -2.03 -9.71
C VAL A 116 -3.89 -0.87 -8.78
N ALA A 117 -3.24 -0.86 -7.61
CA ALA A 117 -3.39 0.23 -6.65
C ALA A 117 -2.90 1.57 -7.23
N ARG A 118 -3.67 2.64 -7.02
CA ARG A 118 -3.36 4.01 -7.45
C ARG A 118 -2.37 4.67 -6.50
N VAL A 119 -1.15 4.17 -6.52
CA VAL A 119 -0.03 4.70 -5.74
C VAL A 119 1.10 5.12 -6.67
N PRO A 120 1.99 6.00 -6.25
CA PRO A 120 3.16 6.35 -7.04
C PRO A 120 3.96 5.11 -7.45
N ILE A 121 4.57 5.17 -8.63
CA ILE A 121 5.48 4.13 -9.12
C ILE A 121 6.91 4.53 -8.78
N ALA A 122 7.72 3.59 -8.29
CA ALA A 122 9.16 3.81 -8.12
C ALA A 122 9.97 2.92 -9.04
N ASN A 123 10.90 3.50 -9.77
CA ASN A 123 11.81 2.81 -10.67
C ASN A 123 13.20 3.50 -10.76
N GLY A 124 14.04 3.05 -11.67
CA GLY A 124 15.42 3.52 -11.84
C GLY A 124 16.42 2.64 -11.12
N ARG A 125 17.50 3.21 -10.56
CA ARG A 125 18.57 2.45 -9.89
C ARG A 125 18.16 2.02 -8.48
N LEU A 126 17.28 1.04 -8.37
CA LEU A 126 16.71 0.55 -7.12
C LEU A 126 17.61 -0.49 -6.43
N THR A 127 18.64 -0.04 -5.70
CA THR A 127 19.35 -0.89 -4.74
C THR A 127 18.55 -1.03 -3.44
N ASN A 128 18.89 -2.01 -2.59
CA ASN A 128 18.23 -2.16 -1.28
C ASN A 128 18.29 -0.88 -0.43
N ALA A 129 19.40 -0.15 -0.48
CA ALA A 129 19.54 1.13 0.21
C ALA A 129 18.60 2.19 -0.39
N MET A 130 18.48 2.24 -1.72
CA MET A 130 17.57 3.18 -2.39
C MET A 130 16.11 2.83 -2.17
N ILE A 131 15.73 1.57 -2.09
CA ILE A 131 14.38 1.14 -1.76
C ILE A 131 13.96 1.66 -0.37
N LYS A 132 14.88 1.68 0.61
CA LYS A 132 14.60 2.28 1.93
C LYS A 132 14.36 3.80 1.81
N LYS A 133 15.16 4.51 1.02
CA LYS A 133 14.97 5.95 0.78
C LYS A 133 13.66 6.24 0.03
N VAL A 134 13.32 5.43 -0.97
CA VAL A 134 12.04 5.50 -1.68
C VAL A 134 10.89 5.27 -0.70
N TYR A 135 10.98 4.28 0.17
CA TYR A 135 9.97 4.03 1.20
C TYR A 135 9.76 5.26 2.11
N THR A 136 10.85 5.82 2.64
CA THR A 136 10.78 7.04 3.48
C THR A 136 10.13 8.20 2.72
N LEU A 137 10.56 8.47 1.49
CA LEU A 137 9.96 9.52 0.66
C LEU A 137 8.48 9.24 0.38
N SER A 138 8.11 7.99 0.10
CA SER A 138 6.72 7.61 -0.16
C SER A 138 5.82 7.77 1.07
N THR A 139 6.35 7.56 2.27
CA THR A 139 5.63 7.83 3.52
C THR A 139 5.32 9.31 3.64
N TYR A 140 6.31 10.18 3.47
CA TYR A 140 6.09 11.64 3.46
C TYR A 140 5.11 12.10 2.38
N VAL A 141 5.21 11.55 1.17
CA VAL A 141 4.26 11.83 0.07
C VAL A 141 2.85 11.40 0.46
N HIS A 142 2.69 10.24 1.10
CA HIS A 142 1.37 9.73 1.50
C HIS A 142 0.70 10.57 2.59
N GLU A 143 1.49 11.06 3.55
CA GLU A 143 1.03 11.87 4.68
C GLU A 143 0.66 13.31 4.28
N ASN A 144 1.20 13.81 3.16
CA ASN A 144 0.94 15.15 2.67
C ASN A 144 -0.04 15.11 1.48
N SER A 145 -1.24 15.68 1.66
CA SER A 145 -2.31 15.63 0.64
C SER A 145 -1.93 16.27 -0.69
N PHE A 146 -1.17 17.38 -0.67
CA PHE A 146 -0.68 18.06 -1.88
C PHE A 146 0.33 17.16 -2.62
N MET A 147 1.30 16.61 -1.91
CA MET A 147 2.32 15.74 -2.49
C MET A 147 1.71 14.42 -3.00
N LYS A 148 0.74 13.86 -2.30
CA LYS A 148 -0.03 12.68 -2.74
C LYS A 148 -0.78 12.95 -4.04
N ALA A 149 -1.40 14.12 -4.15
CA ALA A 149 -2.09 14.53 -5.37
C ALA A 149 -1.12 14.80 -6.53
N LEU A 150 0.05 15.38 -6.24
CA LEU A 150 1.05 15.79 -7.22
C LEU A 150 1.88 14.62 -7.76
N THR A 151 2.28 13.67 -6.91
CA THR A 151 3.28 12.65 -7.25
C THR A 151 2.68 11.53 -8.11
N GLU A 152 3.27 11.30 -9.28
CA GLU A 152 2.96 10.16 -10.14
C GLU A 152 4.03 9.06 -10.01
N GLN A 153 5.31 9.48 -10.00
CA GLN A 153 6.43 8.55 -10.00
C GLN A 153 7.59 9.09 -9.15
N ILE A 154 8.32 8.17 -8.53
CA ILE A 154 9.61 8.41 -7.86
C ILE A 154 10.68 7.71 -8.69
N PHE A 155 11.55 8.48 -9.30
CA PHE A 155 12.66 7.95 -10.09
C PHE A 155 13.96 8.06 -9.31
N VAL A 156 14.74 6.98 -9.27
CA VAL A 156 16.09 6.97 -8.71
C VAL A 156 17.08 7.06 -9.86
N ASP A 157 17.80 8.16 -9.94
CA ASP A 157 18.75 8.37 -11.01
C ASP A 157 20.08 7.62 -10.82
N ASN A 158 20.99 7.76 -11.76
CA ASN A 158 22.27 7.05 -11.73
C ASN A 158 23.23 7.54 -10.63
N THR A 159 23.01 8.75 -10.12
CA THR A 159 23.78 9.34 -9.00
C THR A 159 23.23 8.92 -7.63
N GLY A 160 22.02 8.37 -7.61
CA GLY A 160 21.29 8.01 -6.39
C GLY A 160 20.42 9.15 -5.86
N ASP A 161 20.21 10.19 -6.65
CA ASP A 161 19.24 11.24 -6.33
C ASP A 161 17.81 10.73 -6.55
N LEU A 162 16.93 11.10 -5.62
CA LEU A 162 15.49 10.88 -5.75
C LEU A 162 14.86 12.02 -6.55
N VAL A 163 14.10 11.68 -7.57
CA VAL A 163 13.40 12.60 -8.44
C VAL A 163 11.92 12.27 -8.44
N ILE A 164 11.07 13.22 -8.09
CA ILE A 164 9.63 13.09 -8.25
C ILE A 164 9.25 13.54 -9.66
N ILE A 165 8.51 12.67 -10.36
CA ILE A 165 7.83 13.03 -11.60
C ILE A 165 6.38 13.34 -11.21
N PRO A 166 5.97 14.61 -11.33
CA PRO A 166 4.61 15.00 -10.97
C PRO A 166 3.62 14.67 -12.09
N LYS A 167 2.34 14.61 -11.75
CA LYS A 167 1.23 14.49 -12.71
C LYS A 167 1.11 15.71 -13.63
N VAL A 168 1.74 16.80 -13.26
CA VAL A 168 1.83 18.04 -14.06
C VAL A 168 2.89 17.87 -15.14
N LYS A 169 2.52 18.17 -16.38
CA LYS A 169 3.31 17.87 -17.58
C LYS A 169 4.75 18.38 -17.54
N ASN A 170 5.67 17.50 -17.98
CA ASN A 170 7.05 17.80 -18.34
C ASN A 170 7.95 18.36 -17.23
N GLN A 171 7.57 18.21 -15.97
CA GLN A 171 8.39 18.65 -14.85
C GLN A 171 9.13 17.48 -14.19
N ARG A 172 10.28 17.80 -13.62
CA ARG A 172 11.05 16.90 -12.75
C ARG A 172 11.42 17.65 -11.49
N ILE A 173 11.08 17.09 -10.34
CA ILE A 173 11.38 17.67 -9.04
C ILE A 173 12.52 16.88 -8.43
N VAL A 174 13.70 17.44 -8.41
CA VAL A 174 14.90 16.79 -7.87
C VAL A 174 14.94 17.02 -6.37
N ILE A 175 14.64 15.95 -5.60
CA ILE A 175 14.66 15.92 -4.14
C ILE A 175 16.11 15.74 -3.63
N GLY A 176 16.93 14.95 -4.37
CA GLY A 176 18.24 14.50 -3.93
C GLY A 176 18.14 13.41 -2.87
N ASP A 177 18.64 13.70 -1.66
CA ASP A 177 18.52 12.77 -0.53
C ASP A 177 17.26 13.04 0.31
N ILE A 178 16.93 12.11 1.22
CA ILE A 178 15.78 12.13 2.14
C ILE A 178 15.99 13.06 3.36
N THR A 179 17.10 13.79 3.42
CA THR A 179 17.32 14.80 4.46
C THR A 179 16.42 16.01 4.28
N GLU A 180 15.92 16.57 5.37
CA GLU A 180 15.12 17.82 5.40
C GLU A 180 13.88 17.78 4.48
N LEU A 181 13.21 16.60 4.39
CA LEU A 181 12.05 16.43 3.48
C LEU A 181 10.91 17.39 3.79
N GLU A 182 10.65 17.67 5.07
CA GLU A 182 9.61 18.61 5.49
C GLU A 182 9.86 20.00 4.94
N GLU A 183 11.09 20.51 5.09
CA GLU A 183 11.50 21.81 4.56
C GLU A 183 11.44 21.86 3.03
N LYS A 184 11.93 20.80 2.36
CA LYS A 184 11.87 20.68 0.91
C LYS A 184 10.44 20.69 0.40
N PHE A 185 9.53 19.99 1.07
CA PHE A 185 8.13 19.95 0.68
C PHE A 185 7.41 21.27 0.96
N SER A 186 7.70 21.93 2.09
CA SER A 186 7.16 23.26 2.37
C SER A 186 7.54 24.24 1.27
N LYS A 187 8.82 24.33 0.95
CA LYS A 187 9.31 25.21 -0.15
C LYS A 187 8.66 24.86 -1.49
N LEU A 188 8.49 23.59 -1.79
CA LEU A 188 7.86 23.17 -3.03
C LEU A 188 6.39 23.57 -3.10
N ILE A 189 5.64 23.39 -2.01
CA ILE A 189 4.23 23.77 -1.91
C ILE A 189 4.07 25.28 -2.12
N ASP A 190 4.90 26.09 -1.44
CA ASP A 190 4.91 27.54 -1.58
C ASP A 190 5.23 27.94 -3.04
N PHE A 191 6.21 27.29 -3.65
CA PHE A 191 6.57 27.52 -5.04
C PHE A 191 5.43 27.21 -6.02
N TYR A 192 4.68 26.12 -5.78
CA TYR A 192 3.54 25.77 -6.62
C TYR A 192 2.34 26.68 -6.39
N SER A 193 2.05 27.05 -5.14
CA SER A 193 0.89 27.87 -4.78
C SER A 193 1.06 29.35 -5.13
N GLU A 194 2.25 29.90 -4.92
CA GLU A 194 2.52 31.32 -5.11
C GLU A 194 3.33 31.60 -6.40
N GLY A 195 4.35 30.79 -6.65
CA GLY A 195 5.29 31.05 -7.76
C GLY A 195 4.67 30.71 -9.12
N LEU A 196 4.24 29.49 -9.35
CA LEU A 196 3.80 29.05 -10.68
C LEU A 196 2.49 29.69 -11.14
N ASN A 197 1.62 30.08 -10.23
CA ASN A 197 0.40 30.81 -10.57
C ASN A 197 0.68 32.17 -11.22
N HIS A 198 1.83 32.79 -10.91
CA HIS A 198 2.23 34.09 -11.49
C HIS A 198 3.08 33.94 -12.74
N ILE A 199 3.90 32.91 -12.84
CA ILE A 199 4.93 32.77 -13.90
C ILE A 199 4.53 31.78 -14.99
N GLY A 200 3.51 30.94 -14.75
CA GLY A 200 3.06 29.87 -15.66
C GLY A 200 3.69 28.51 -15.33
N TRP A 201 2.86 27.48 -15.43
CA TRP A 201 3.19 26.09 -15.05
C TRP A 201 4.19 25.40 -16.01
N ASP A 202 4.30 25.88 -17.24
CA ASP A 202 5.16 25.29 -18.28
C ASP A 202 6.55 25.90 -18.36
N LYS A 203 6.83 26.94 -17.53
CA LYS A 203 8.07 27.72 -17.61
C LYS A 203 9.29 26.89 -17.22
N TYR A 204 9.20 26.04 -16.24
CA TYR A 204 10.33 25.27 -15.73
C TYR A 204 10.11 23.79 -15.91
N LYS A 205 11.14 23.11 -16.42
CA LYS A 205 11.17 21.65 -16.59
C LYS A 205 11.85 20.93 -15.44
N ILE A 206 12.76 21.58 -14.75
CA ILE A 206 13.49 21.02 -13.62
C ILE A 206 13.34 21.98 -12.44
N ILE A 207 12.86 21.43 -11.33
CA ILE A 207 12.72 22.11 -10.04
C ILE A 207 13.65 21.36 -9.07
N ASN A 208 14.75 22.00 -8.65
CA ASN A 208 15.78 21.37 -7.84
C ASN A 208 15.72 21.88 -6.40
N LEU A 209 15.45 20.96 -5.47
CA LEU A 209 15.30 21.19 -4.03
C LEU A 209 16.52 20.75 -3.21
N LYS A 210 17.62 20.37 -3.85
CA LYS A 210 18.85 19.90 -3.15
C LYS A 210 19.55 21.02 -2.37
N TYR A 211 19.30 22.25 -2.75
CA TYR A 211 19.99 23.39 -2.14
C TYR A 211 19.19 23.92 -0.95
N LYS A 212 19.95 24.21 0.13
CA LYS A 212 19.36 24.80 1.32
C LYS A 212 18.84 26.22 0.99
N ASP A 213 17.69 26.58 1.54
CA ASP A 213 17.05 27.91 1.46
C ASP A 213 16.73 28.42 0.06
N GLN A 214 16.84 27.60 -1.00
CA GLN A 214 16.53 28.04 -2.36
C GLN A 214 15.97 26.90 -3.23
N ILE A 215 15.19 27.30 -4.24
CA ILE A 215 14.76 26.42 -5.33
C ILE A 215 15.47 26.88 -6.60
N VAL A 216 16.15 25.94 -7.26
CA VAL A 216 16.82 26.22 -8.54
C VAL A 216 15.98 25.63 -9.67
N CYS A 217 15.47 26.50 -10.55
CA CYS A 217 14.62 26.14 -11.68
C CYS A 217 15.32 26.28 -13.02
N ARG A 218 15.05 25.35 -13.94
CA ARG A 218 15.54 25.37 -15.33
C ARG A 218 14.48 25.01 -16.33
#